data_81cc1b02a85b82f688045f08149cd2c6
#
_entry.id   81cc1b02a85b82f688045f08149cd2c6
#
_cell.length_a   1.000
_cell.length_b   1.000
_cell.length_c   1.000
_cell.angle_alpha   90.00
_cell.angle_beta   90.00
_cell.angle_gamma   90.00
#
_symmetry.space_group_name_H-M   'P 1'
#
loop_
_entity.id
_entity.type
_entity.pdbx_description
1 polymer ?
#
loop_
_entity_poly.entity_id
_entity_poly.type
_entity_poly.pdbx_seq_one_letter_code
_entity_poly.pdbx_strand_id
1 'polypeptide(L)'
;MEEQKPKGSGMEKIATFIVDKRNLFFLLYAFALIFSIVATGWVKVENDITTYLPEDTETRQGLTVMNDNFVTYGTARVMVSNVTYETAENICSDLESIDGVTSVDFDDTTDHYKSASALFSVTFDGTTTDDISVHALHTIRDMLAGYDTYIDTEVGVDTSADLQSEMSVILVLAAIVIVLVLTLTSRSYAEVPVLIMTFGAAALLNMGTNFLCGTISFISNSVTVILQLALAIDYAIILCHRFSDEHETKDTREACIAALSKAIPEISSSSL
;
A
#
# COMPACT_ATOMS: atom_id res chain seq x y z
N MET A 1 -36.75 48.82 -21.37
CA MET A 1 -35.29 48.69 -21.15
C MET A 1 -35.02 47.22 -20.83
N GLU A 2 -34.60 46.44 -21.84
CA GLU A 2 -34.17 45.07 -21.64
C GLU A 2 -32.82 45.10 -20.90
N GLU A 3 -32.82 44.63 -19.68
CA GLU A 3 -31.57 44.35 -18.94
C GLU A 3 -30.78 43.29 -19.71
N GLN A 4 -29.72 43.70 -20.37
CA GLN A 4 -28.72 42.80 -20.92
C GLN A 4 -28.09 42.06 -19.75
N LYS A 5 -28.48 40.76 -19.56
CA LYS A 5 -27.75 39.83 -18.73
C LYS A 5 -26.28 39.81 -19.14
N PRO A 6 -25.33 40.06 -18.23
CA PRO A 6 -23.91 40.02 -18.57
C PRO A 6 -23.59 38.65 -19.19
N LYS A 7 -22.84 38.63 -20.28
CA LYS A 7 -22.34 37.41 -20.91
C LYS A 7 -21.52 36.64 -19.86
N GLY A 8 -22.09 35.56 -19.33
CA GLY A 8 -21.43 34.75 -18.35
C GLY A 8 -20.04 34.33 -18.80
N SER A 9 -19.10 34.36 -17.88
CA SER A 9 -17.71 33.87 -18.05
C SER A 9 -17.74 32.47 -18.67
N GLY A 10 -16.71 32.08 -19.43
CA GLY A 10 -16.60 30.72 -19.97
C GLY A 10 -16.77 29.64 -18.90
N MET A 11 -16.27 29.89 -17.69
CA MET A 11 -16.42 29.01 -16.54
C MET A 11 -17.86 28.89 -16.02
N GLU A 12 -18.64 29.97 -16.07
CA GLU A 12 -20.05 29.93 -15.70
C GLU A 12 -20.89 29.07 -16.65
N LYS A 13 -20.55 29.05 -17.95
CA LYS A 13 -21.18 28.13 -18.92
C LYS A 13 -20.86 26.68 -18.65
N ILE A 14 -19.61 26.36 -18.28
CA ILE A 14 -19.19 25.01 -17.90
C ILE A 14 -19.93 24.59 -16.62
N ALA A 15 -19.95 25.43 -15.59
CA ALA A 15 -20.64 25.18 -14.35
C ALA A 15 -22.14 24.94 -14.56
N THR A 16 -22.79 25.79 -15.39
CA THR A 16 -24.20 25.63 -15.76
C THR A 16 -24.47 24.30 -16.46
N PHE A 17 -23.60 23.92 -17.41
CA PHE A 17 -23.72 22.64 -18.10
C PHE A 17 -23.62 21.45 -17.13
N ILE A 18 -22.67 21.47 -16.18
CA ILE A 18 -22.51 20.44 -15.19
C ILE A 18 -23.75 20.32 -14.30
N VAL A 19 -24.24 21.45 -13.76
CA VAL A 19 -25.38 21.46 -12.85
C VAL A 19 -26.68 21.03 -13.58
N ASP A 20 -26.91 21.50 -14.78
CA ASP A 20 -28.15 21.20 -15.56
C ASP A 20 -28.13 19.74 -16.06
N LYS A 21 -26.97 19.18 -16.35
CA LYS A 21 -26.81 17.79 -16.82
C LYS A 21 -26.36 16.84 -15.73
N ARG A 22 -26.56 17.19 -14.45
CA ARG A 22 -26.12 16.37 -13.29
C ARG A 22 -26.46 14.89 -13.39
N ASN A 23 -27.66 14.55 -13.89
CA ASN A 23 -28.09 13.16 -14.03
C ASN A 23 -27.23 12.38 -15.04
N LEU A 24 -26.78 13.06 -16.11
CA LEU A 24 -25.87 12.48 -17.10
C LEU A 24 -24.49 12.21 -16.44
N PHE A 25 -24.01 13.17 -15.66
CA PHE A 25 -22.73 12.99 -14.92
C PHE A 25 -22.83 11.86 -13.89
N PHE A 26 -23.93 11.77 -13.13
CA PHE A 26 -24.13 10.65 -12.20
C PHE A 26 -24.13 9.30 -12.92
N LEU A 27 -24.80 9.19 -14.07
CA LEU A 27 -24.82 7.96 -14.84
C LEU A 27 -23.43 7.61 -15.38
N LEU A 28 -22.68 8.59 -15.87
CA LEU A 28 -21.31 8.42 -16.36
C LEU A 28 -20.37 7.98 -15.22
N TYR A 29 -20.48 8.60 -14.03
CA TYR A 29 -19.72 8.20 -12.85
C TYR A 29 -20.09 6.79 -12.39
N ALA A 30 -21.38 6.43 -12.37
CA ALA A 30 -21.80 5.08 -12.00
C ALA A 30 -21.21 4.03 -12.96
N PHE A 31 -21.22 4.30 -14.25
CA PHE A 31 -20.61 3.44 -15.26
C PHE A 31 -19.08 3.34 -15.06
N ALA A 32 -18.41 4.47 -14.85
CA ALA A 32 -16.96 4.51 -14.58
C ALA A 32 -16.58 3.75 -13.30
N LEU A 33 -17.39 3.86 -12.23
CA LEU A 33 -17.18 3.09 -10.99
C LEU A 33 -17.31 1.59 -11.20
N ILE A 34 -18.36 1.14 -11.92
CA ILE A 34 -18.54 -0.29 -12.24
C ILE A 34 -17.36 -0.79 -13.07
N PHE A 35 -16.95 -0.01 -14.08
CA PHE A 35 -15.78 -0.33 -14.89
C PHE A 35 -14.50 -0.42 -14.03
N SER A 36 -14.28 0.53 -13.12
CA SER A 36 -13.11 0.58 -12.24
C SER A 36 -13.03 -0.63 -11.30
N ILE A 37 -14.18 -1.07 -10.76
CA ILE A 37 -14.22 -2.28 -9.90
C ILE A 37 -13.76 -3.51 -10.70
N VAL A 38 -14.19 -3.64 -11.95
CA VAL A 38 -13.75 -4.75 -12.83
C VAL A 38 -12.28 -4.59 -13.20
N ALA A 39 -11.87 -3.38 -13.56
CA ALA A 39 -10.51 -3.08 -14.02
C ALA A 39 -9.45 -3.24 -12.92
N THR A 40 -9.81 -3.07 -11.66
CA THR A 40 -8.91 -3.34 -10.51
C THR A 40 -8.38 -4.78 -10.54
N GLY A 41 -9.18 -5.74 -11.00
CA GLY A 41 -8.73 -7.13 -11.15
C GLY A 41 -7.71 -7.37 -12.29
N TRP A 42 -7.48 -6.39 -13.16
CA TRP A 42 -6.49 -6.47 -14.25
C TRP A 42 -5.14 -5.85 -13.87
N VAL A 43 -5.08 -5.15 -12.75
CA VAL A 43 -3.85 -4.52 -12.26
C VAL A 43 -2.97 -5.58 -11.63
N LYS A 44 -1.71 -5.67 -12.10
CA LYS A 44 -0.70 -6.49 -11.46
C LYS A 44 0.09 -5.63 -10.47
N VAL A 45 0.12 -6.07 -9.23
CA VAL A 45 0.94 -5.43 -8.20
C VAL A 45 2.24 -6.23 -8.08
N GLU A 46 3.36 -5.56 -8.34
CA GLU A 46 4.70 -6.14 -8.21
C GLU A 46 5.25 -5.82 -6.83
N ASN A 47 5.60 -6.86 -6.11
CA ASN A 47 6.10 -6.77 -4.75
C ASN A 47 7.64 -6.65 -4.70
N ASP A 48 8.32 -7.11 -5.74
CA ASP A 48 9.78 -7.03 -5.85
C ASP A 48 10.21 -5.64 -6.36
N ILE A 49 10.79 -4.85 -5.46
CA ILE A 49 11.30 -3.51 -5.80
C ILE A 49 12.48 -3.54 -6.76
N THR A 50 13.21 -4.65 -6.86
CA THR A 50 14.35 -4.79 -7.77
C THR A 50 13.92 -4.82 -9.24
N THR A 51 12.67 -5.21 -9.51
CA THR A 51 12.06 -5.21 -10.84
C THR A 51 11.99 -3.80 -11.45
N TYR A 52 11.98 -2.75 -10.61
CA TYR A 52 11.94 -1.35 -11.08
C TYR A 52 13.32 -0.75 -11.34
N LEU A 53 14.39 -1.49 -11.09
CA LEU A 53 15.74 -1.05 -11.50
C LEU A 53 15.85 -1.06 -13.03
N PRO A 54 16.38 0.00 -13.65
CA PRO A 54 16.63 0.01 -15.09
C PRO A 54 17.51 -1.15 -15.50
N GLU A 55 17.23 -1.77 -16.65
CA GLU A 55 17.93 -2.97 -17.15
C GLU A 55 19.42 -2.74 -17.42
N ASP A 56 19.80 -1.49 -17.68
CA ASP A 56 21.18 -1.08 -17.97
C ASP A 56 22.02 -0.83 -16.71
N THR A 57 21.43 -0.92 -15.52
CA THR A 57 22.18 -0.76 -14.26
C THR A 57 22.99 -2.00 -13.94
N GLU A 58 24.22 -1.80 -13.42
CA GLU A 58 25.10 -2.90 -12.97
C GLU A 58 24.42 -3.80 -11.94
N THR A 59 23.63 -3.20 -11.04
CA THR A 59 22.86 -3.94 -10.01
C THR A 59 21.84 -4.87 -10.64
N ARG A 60 21.06 -4.39 -11.64
CA ARG A 60 20.06 -5.23 -12.32
C ARG A 60 20.73 -6.36 -13.11
N GLN A 61 21.80 -6.06 -13.81
CA GLN A 61 22.58 -7.06 -14.55
C GLN A 61 23.21 -8.10 -13.60
N GLY A 62 23.74 -7.65 -12.46
CA GLY A 62 24.27 -8.54 -11.43
C GLY A 62 23.21 -9.47 -10.85
N LEU A 63 22.01 -8.95 -10.52
CA LEU A 63 20.88 -9.75 -10.06
C LEU A 63 20.44 -10.77 -11.11
N THR A 64 20.38 -10.39 -12.38
CA THR A 64 20.03 -11.31 -13.47
C THR A 64 21.06 -12.44 -13.58
N VAL A 65 22.35 -12.11 -13.55
CA VAL A 65 23.41 -13.13 -13.59
C VAL A 65 23.35 -14.04 -12.37
N MET A 66 23.07 -13.52 -11.18
CA MET A 66 22.89 -14.33 -9.98
C MET A 66 21.71 -15.28 -10.12
N ASN A 67 20.53 -14.77 -10.52
CA ASN A 67 19.32 -15.58 -10.63
C ASN A 67 19.43 -16.66 -11.70
N ASP A 68 20.14 -16.38 -12.80
CA ASP A 68 20.29 -17.32 -13.93
C ASP A 68 21.35 -18.41 -13.68
N ASN A 69 22.36 -18.14 -12.83
CA ASN A 69 23.51 -19.02 -12.69
C ASN A 69 23.69 -19.59 -11.28
N PHE A 70 23.02 -19.03 -10.26
CA PHE A 70 23.17 -19.44 -8.87
C PHE A 70 21.79 -19.65 -8.23
N VAL A 71 21.69 -20.69 -7.44
CA VAL A 71 20.54 -20.88 -6.54
C VAL A 71 20.88 -20.18 -5.22
N THR A 72 20.10 -19.18 -4.84
CA THR A 72 20.23 -18.52 -3.55
C THR A 72 19.41 -19.31 -2.54
N TYR A 73 20.06 -20.18 -1.81
CA TYR A 73 19.41 -20.95 -0.76
C TYR A 73 18.97 -20.06 0.43
N GLY A 74 17.86 -20.41 1.04
CA GLY A 74 17.44 -19.82 2.31
C GLY A 74 18.45 -20.16 3.40
N THR A 75 18.72 -19.22 4.29
CA THR A 75 19.60 -19.42 5.44
C THR A 75 18.94 -18.94 6.73
N ALA A 76 19.33 -19.56 7.85
CA ALA A 76 18.92 -19.12 9.17
C ALA A 76 20.11 -19.17 10.14
N ARG A 77 20.20 -18.15 10.99
CA ARG A 77 21.10 -18.14 12.14
C ARG A 77 20.29 -18.48 13.38
N VAL A 78 20.58 -19.62 13.99
CA VAL A 78 19.86 -20.14 15.14
C VAL A 78 20.78 -20.09 16.35
N MET A 79 20.49 -19.25 17.33
CA MET A 79 21.22 -19.18 18.58
C MET A 79 20.43 -19.86 19.69
N VAL A 80 21.09 -20.77 20.42
CA VAL A 80 20.52 -21.46 21.58
C VAL A 80 21.35 -21.12 22.80
N SER A 81 20.73 -20.56 23.83
CA SER A 81 21.40 -20.13 25.06
C SER A 81 21.26 -21.15 26.17
N ASN A 82 22.17 -21.09 27.13
CA ASN A 82 22.20 -21.96 28.33
C ASN A 82 22.33 -23.46 28.00
N VAL A 83 23.14 -23.80 27.01
CA VAL A 83 23.45 -25.20 26.63
C VAL A 83 24.91 -25.51 26.78
N THR A 84 25.22 -26.77 27.09
CA THR A 84 26.59 -27.26 27.07
C THR A 84 27.04 -27.50 25.64
N TYR A 85 28.35 -27.57 25.40
CA TYR A 85 28.88 -27.87 24.05
C TYR A 85 28.40 -29.24 23.55
N GLU A 86 28.39 -30.28 24.38
CA GLU A 86 27.86 -31.60 24.06
C GLU A 86 26.37 -31.56 23.67
N THR A 87 25.57 -30.75 24.38
CA THR A 87 24.16 -30.53 24.00
C THR A 87 24.03 -29.81 22.66
N ALA A 88 24.92 -28.85 22.40
CA ALA A 88 24.94 -28.14 21.12
C ALA A 88 25.32 -29.04 19.94
N GLU A 89 26.27 -29.97 20.11
CA GLU A 89 26.62 -30.99 19.11
C GLU A 89 25.40 -31.91 18.80
N ASN A 90 24.65 -32.31 19.82
CA ASN A 90 23.43 -33.09 19.61
C ASN A 90 22.36 -32.29 18.85
N ILE A 91 22.15 -31.03 19.24
CA ILE A 91 21.23 -30.13 18.52
C ILE A 91 21.68 -29.96 17.07
N CYS A 92 22.96 -29.79 16.77
CA CYS A 92 23.50 -29.70 15.42
C CYS A 92 23.11 -30.95 14.60
N SER A 93 23.33 -32.14 15.13
CA SER A 93 22.98 -33.40 14.47
C SER A 93 21.46 -33.54 14.24
N ASP A 94 20.66 -33.10 15.21
CA ASP A 94 19.21 -33.12 15.10
C ASP A 94 18.75 -32.13 14.00
N LEU A 95 19.35 -30.93 13.93
CA LEU A 95 19.08 -29.93 12.87
C LEU A 95 19.43 -30.46 11.48
N GLU A 96 20.59 -31.14 11.33
CA GLU A 96 21.00 -31.75 10.06
C GLU A 96 20.06 -32.87 9.59
N SER A 97 19.34 -33.50 10.51
CA SER A 97 18.39 -34.58 10.20
C SER A 97 17.03 -34.09 9.69
N ILE A 98 16.76 -32.78 9.76
CA ILE A 98 15.48 -32.22 9.34
C ILE A 98 15.37 -32.18 7.81
N ASP A 99 14.29 -32.70 7.29
CA ASP A 99 13.99 -32.63 5.86
C ASP A 99 13.88 -31.17 5.37
N GLY A 100 14.63 -30.83 4.32
CA GLY A 100 14.75 -29.46 3.83
C GLY A 100 15.92 -28.66 4.41
N VAL A 101 16.76 -29.27 5.26
CA VAL A 101 18.05 -28.72 5.69
C VAL A 101 19.17 -29.35 4.88
N THR A 102 19.98 -28.54 4.20
CA THR A 102 21.13 -29.00 3.40
C THR A 102 22.38 -29.12 4.24
N SER A 103 22.63 -28.17 5.13
CA SER A 103 23.81 -28.18 6.00
C SER A 103 23.59 -27.31 7.23
N VAL A 104 24.28 -27.67 8.30
CA VAL A 104 24.39 -26.86 9.52
C VAL A 104 25.87 -26.63 9.80
N ASP A 105 26.28 -25.36 9.88
CA ASP A 105 27.65 -24.99 10.22
C ASP A 105 27.73 -24.67 11.72
N PHE A 106 28.50 -25.46 12.44
CA PHE A 106 28.75 -25.34 13.88
C PHE A 106 30.10 -25.98 14.23
N ASP A 107 30.92 -25.26 14.98
CA ASP A 107 32.22 -25.75 15.45
C ASP A 107 32.53 -25.25 16.89
N ASP A 108 33.72 -25.59 17.39
CA ASP A 108 34.20 -25.22 18.72
C ASP A 108 34.83 -23.83 18.80
N THR A 109 34.75 -23.04 17.72
CA THR A 109 35.28 -21.68 17.71
C THR A 109 34.41 -20.73 18.53
N THR A 110 35.00 -19.59 18.92
CA THR A 110 34.27 -18.56 19.66
C THR A 110 33.20 -17.87 18.84
N ASP A 111 33.16 -18.10 17.52
CA ASP A 111 32.15 -17.57 16.61
C ASP A 111 30.86 -18.40 16.68
N HIS A 112 30.98 -19.71 16.94
CA HIS A 112 29.84 -20.62 17.06
C HIS A 112 29.48 -21.01 18.49
N TYR A 113 30.47 -21.09 19.42
CA TYR A 113 30.17 -21.42 20.82
C TYR A 113 30.87 -20.49 21.79
N LYS A 114 30.09 -19.76 22.60
CA LYS A 114 30.61 -18.84 23.61
C LYS A 114 29.64 -18.63 24.75
N SER A 115 30.16 -18.61 25.99
CA SER A 115 29.37 -18.28 27.19
C SER A 115 28.12 -19.16 27.37
N ALA A 116 28.26 -20.47 27.14
CA ALA A 116 27.14 -21.43 27.15
C ALA A 116 26.02 -21.11 26.15
N SER A 117 26.35 -20.47 25.04
CA SER A 117 25.45 -20.21 23.91
C SER A 117 26.06 -20.75 22.63
N ALA A 118 25.26 -21.47 21.86
CA ALA A 118 25.62 -22.02 20.56
C ALA A 118 24.93 -21.24 19.43
N LEU A 119 25.65 -20.96 18.33
CA LEU A 119 25.15 -20.35 17.15
C LEU A 119 25.31 -21.29 15.96
N PHE A 120 24.20 -21.69 15.38
CA PHE A 120 24.15 -22.57 14.22
C PHE A 120 23.85 -21.74 12.97
N SER A 121 24.60 -21.94 11.89
CA SER A 121 24.28 -21.38 10.59
C SER A 121 23.66 -22.48 9.73
N VAL A 122 22.35 -22.40 9.55
CA VAL A 122 21.56 -23.40 8.84
C VAL A 122 21.35 -22.95 7.39
N THR A 123 21.62 -23.85 6.43
CA THR A 123 21.30 -23.65 5.02
C THR A 123 20.19 -24.62 4.62
N PHE A 124 19.14 -24.10 3.98
CA PHE A 124 17.99 -24.89 3.53
C PHE A 124 18.16 -25.40 2.11
N ASP A 125 17.35 -26.39 1.71
CA ASP A 125 17.37 -27.00 0.36
C ASP A 125 16.53 -26.22 -0.69
N GLY A 126 15.96 -25.10 -0.30
CA GLY A 126 15.18 -24.20 -1.14
C GLY A 126 15.53 -22.74 -0.89
N THR A 127 14.87 -21.85 -1.65
CA THR A 127 14.98 -20.41 -1.48
C THR A 127 14.27 -19.95 -0.20
N THR A 128 14.33 -18.66 0.10
CA THR A 128 13.65 -18.06 1.29
C THR A 128 12.13 -18.18 1.23
N THR A 129 11.53 -18.37 0.06
CA THR A 129 10.08 -18.43 -0.16
C THR A 129 9.56 -19.84 -0.45
N ASP A 130 10.45 -20.82 -0.62
CA ASP A 130 10.03 -22.19 -0.94
C ASP A 130 9.40 -22.89 0.26
N ASP A 131 8.32 -23.61 0.02
CA ASP A 131 7.58 -24.34 1.06
C ASP A 131 8.46 -25.30 1.86
N ILE A 132 9.46 -25.91 1.23
CA ILE A 132 10.41 -26.83 1.88
C ILE A 132 11.23 -26.10 2.94
N SER A 133 11.75 -24.91 2.64
CA SER A 133 12.52 -24.10 3.58
C SER A 133 11.66 -23.59 4.73
N VAL A 134 10.43 -23.15 4.43
CA VAL A 134 9.48 -22.66 5.42
C VAL A 134 9.07 -23.79 6.37
N HIS A 135 8.80 -25.00 5.84
CA HIS A 135 8.44 -26.15 6.65
C HIS A 135 9.60 -26.60 7.55
N ALA A 136 10.82 -26.67 7.02
CA ALA A 136 12.02 -26.97 7.78
C ALA A 136 12.23 -25.95 8.93
N LEU A 137 12.05 -24.67 8.67
CA LEU A 137 12.14 -23.61 9.69
C LEU A 137 11.10 -23.80 10.81
N HIS A 138 9.85 -24.16 10.47
CA HIS A 138 8.82 -24.46 11.46
C HIS A 138 9.22 -25.68 12.31
N THR A 139 9.75 -26.74 11.70
CA THR A 139 10.22 -27.92 12.40
C THR A 139 11.37 -27.59 13.37
N ILE A 140 12.30 -26.72 12.95
CA ILE A 140 13.38 -26.21 13.81
C ILE A 140 12.80 -25.47 15.02
N ARG A 141 11.83 -24.59 14.83
CA ARG A 141 11.18 -23.85 15.92
C ARG A 141 10.48 -24.77 16.91
N ASP A 142 9.77 -25.77 16.41
CA ASP A 142 9.04 -26.74 17.24
C ASP A 142 10.02 -27.63 18.03
N MET A 143 11.10 -28.09 17.40
CA MET A 143 12.14 -28.89 18.05
C MET A 143 12.84 -28.10 19.17
N LEU A 144 13.11 -26.83 18.95
CA LEU A 144 13.81 -25.96 19.90
C LEU A 144 12.88 -25.23 20.89
N ALA A 145 11.58 -25.51 20.89
CA ALA A 145 10.60 -24.83 21.76
C ALA A 145 10.88 -24.96 23.26
N GLY A 146 11.69 -25.96 23.67
CA GLY A 146 12.12 -26.17 25.07
C GLY A 146 13.38 -25.40 25.47
N TYR A 147 14.02 -24.72 24.52
CA TYR A 147 15.27 -24.00 24.73
C TYR A 147 15.07 -22.49 24.65
N ASP A 148 16.00 -21.72 25.21
CA ASP A 148 16.07 -20.28 25.05
C ASP A 148 16.72 -19.97 23.69
N THR A 149 15.87 -19.77 22.68
CA THR A 149 16.27 -19.76 21.26
C THR A 149 15.95 -18.42 20.59
N TYR A 150 16.90 -17.93 19.79
CA TYR A 150 16.77 -16.75 18.93
C TYR A 150 17.08 -17.16 17.49
N ILE A 151 16.16 -16.88 16.57
CA ILE A 151 16.29 -17.23 15.14
C ILE A 151 16.24 -15.97 14.30
N ASP A 152 17.30 -15.74 13.53
CA ASP A 152 17.44 -14.66 12.56
C ASP A 152 17.44 -15.28 11.16
N THR A 153 16.42 -14.97 10.35
CA THR A 153 16.24 -15.54 9.02
C THR A 153 15.28 -14.71 8.18
N GLU A 154 15.48 -14.76 6.86
CA GLU A 154 14.53 -14.23 5.87
C GLU A 154 13.60 -15.32 5.32
N VAL A 155 13.77 -16.59 5.71
CA VAL A 155 12.93 -17.70 5.27
C VAL A 155 11.51 -17.53 5.82
N GLY A 156 10.53 -17.55 4.93
CA GLY A 156 9.13 -17.39 5.27
C GLY A 156 8.73 -15.96 5.65
N VAL A 157 9.64 -14.98 5.51
CA VAL A 157 9.32 -13.57 5.71
C VAL A 157 8.78 -13.00 4.39
N ASP A 158 7.48 -12.75 4.35
CA ASP A 158 6.87 -11.99 3.25
C ASP A 158 6.85 -10.50 3.61
N THR A 159 7.98 -9.85 3.39
CA THR A 159 8.13 -8.39 3.62
C THR A 159 7.04 -7.58 2.91
N SER A 160 6.54 -8.08 1.78
CA SER A 160 5.49 -7.40 1.02
C SER A 160 4.13 -7.53 1.71
N ALA A 161 3.81 -8.70 2.25
CA ALA A 161 2.57 -8.91 3.01
C ALA A 161 2.60 -8.12 4.33
N ASP A 162 3.73 -8.08 5.01
CA ASP A 162 3.92 -7.30 6.23
C ASP A 162 3.74 -5.81 5.96
N LEU A 163 4.41 -5.27 4.94
CA LEU A 163 4.25 -3.88 4.52
C LEU A 163 2.81 -3.56 4.09
N GLN A 164 2.14 -4.47 3.40
CA GLN A 164 0.73 -4.29 3.01
C GLN A 164 -0.19 -4.25 4.23
N SER A 165 0.09 -5.08 5.24
CA SER A 165 -0.63 -5.07 6.52
C SER A 165 -0.44 -3.74 7.25
N GLU A 166 0.79 -3.25 7.38
CA GLU A 166 1.11 -1.97 7.98
C GLU A 166 0.44 -0.81 7.23
N MET A 167 0.48 -0.81 5.90
CA MET A 167 -0.20 0.19 5.07
C MET A 167 -1.72 0.19 5.29
N SER A 168 -2.32 -0.98 5.50
CA SER A 168 -3.74 -1.08 5.82
C SER A 168 -4.09 -0.40 7.14
N VAL A 169 -3.25 -0.56 8.17
CA VAL A 169 -3.40 0.12 9.47
C VAL A 169 -3.28 1.64 9.30
N ILE A 170 -2.29 2.10 8.54
CA ILE A 170 -2.08 3.53 8.25
C ILE A 170 -3.31 4.10 7.51
N LEU A 171 -3.86 3.37 6.56
CA LEU A 171 -5.03 3.79 5.79
C LEU A 171 -6.28 3.92 6.67
N VAL A 172 -6.51 2.98 7.59
CA VAL A 172 -7.60 3.06 8.56
C VAL A 172 -7.41 4.26 9.49
N LEU A 173 -6.19 4.49 9.99
CA LEU A 173 -5.88 5.64 10.83
C LEU A 173 -6.10 6.97 10.07
N ALA A 174 -5.64 7.04 8.83
CA ALA A 174 -5.88 8.19 7.96
C ALA A 174 -7.37 8.45 7.74
N ALA A 175 -8.16 7.39 7.49
CA ALA A 175 -9.61 7.52 7.34
C ALA A 175 -10.29 8.05 8.62
N ILE A 176 -9.86 7.61 9.79
CA ILE A 176 -10.37 8.14 11.08
C ILE A 176 -10.05 9.63 11.22
N VAL A 177 -8.81 10.03 10.94
CA VAL A 177 -8.40 11.45 10.98
C VAL A 177 -9.21 12.28 10.00
N ILE A 178 -9.44 11.78 8.80
CA ILE A 178 -10.27 12.43 7.76
C ILE A 178 -11.69 12.66 8.26
N VAL A 179 -12.34 11.62 8.81
CA VAL A 179 -13.70 11.73 9.35
C VAL A 179 -13.76 12.77 10.48
N LEU A 180 -12.76 12.77 11.35
CA LEU A 180 -12.65 13.73 12.44
C LEU A 180 -12.51 15.16 11.93
N VAL A 181 -11.59 15.41 11.00
CA VAL A 181 -11.37 16.74 10.39
C VAL A 181 -12.64 17.20 9.66
N LEU A 182 -13.26 16.35 8.85
CA LEU A 182 -14.50 16.68 8.18
C LEU A 182 -15.62 17.03 9.16
N THR A 183 -15.77 16.26 10.25
CA THR A 183 -16.79 16.51 11.26
C THR A 183 -16.59 17.86 11.97
N LEU A 184 -15.32 18.26 12.19
CA LEU A 184 -14.99 19.54 12.82
C LEU A 184 -15.10 20.73 11.85
N THR A 185 -14.86 20.50 10.56
CA THR A 185 -14.79 21.56 9.54
C THR A 185 -16.12 21.77 8.83
N SER A 186 -16.96 20.73 8.69
CA SER A 186 -18.25 20.80 8.00
C SER A 186 -19.28 21.60 8.80
N ARG A 187 -20.01 22.45 8.09
CA ARG A 187 -21.13 23.21 8.66
C ARG A 187 -22.38 22.35 8.87
N SER A 188 -22.49 21.22 8.19
CA SER A 188 -23.61 20.28 8.29
C SER A 188 -23.14 18.84 8.43
N TYR A 189 -23.68 18.12 9.39
CA TYR A 189 -23.39 16.69 9.56
C TYR A 189 -23.76 15.83 8.34
N ALA A 190 -24.68 16.30 7.49
CA ALA A 190 -25.07 15.61 6.28
C ALA A 190 -23.99 15.67 5.17
N GLU A 191 -23.08 16.64 5.21
CA GLU A 191 -21.97 16.76 4.25
C GLU A 191 -20.95 15.64 4.42
N VAL A 192 -20.67 15.25 5.66
CA VAL A 192 -19.63 14.26 5.98
C VAL A 192 -19.83 12.92 5.24
N PRO A 193 -20.99 12.25 5.32
CA PRO A 193 -21.19 10.99 4.60
C PRO A 193 -21.14 11.15 3.08
N VAL A 194 -21.61 12.28 2.54
CA VAL A 194 -21.54 12.55 1.09
C VAL A 194 -20.09 12.70 0.64
N LEU A 195 -19.27 13.41 1.41
CA LEU A 195 -17.85 13.58 1.12
C LEU A 195 -17.09 12.24 1.23
N ILE A 196 -17.36 11.43 2.25
CA ILE A 196 -16.75 10.10 2.40
C ILE A 196 -17.11 9.21 1.21
N MET A 197 -18.37 9.20 0.75
CA MET A 197 -18.77 8.46 -0.45
C MET A 197 -18.06 8.97 -1.71
N THR A 198 -17.88 10.28 -1.84
CA THR A 198 -17.16 10.88 -2.97
C THR A 198 -15.69 10.49 -2.96
N PHE A 199 -15.05 10.49 -1.80
CA PHE A 199 -13.64 10.08 -1.67
C PHE A 199 -13.47 8.60 -1.94
N GLY A 200 -14.37 7.73 -1.43
CA GLY A 200 -14.38 6.32 -1.75
C GLY A 200 -14.54 6.08 -3.27
N ALA A 201 -15.44 6.81 -3.91
CA ALA A 201 -15.61 6.74 -5.36
C ALA A 201 -14.36 7.21 -6.11
N ALA A 202 -13.72 8.30 -5.68
CA ALA A 202 -12.47 8.77 -6.27
C ALA A 202 -11.32 7.76 -6.11
N ALA A 203 -11.19 7.14 -4.94
CA ALA A 203 -10.20 6.10 -4.69
C ALA A 203 -10.42 4.87 -5.58
N LEU A 204 -11.67 4.40 -5.72
CA LEU A 204 -12.02 3.30 -6.61
C LEU A 204 -11.74 3.61 -8.09
N LEU A 205 -12.03 4.82 -8.54
CA LEU A 205 -11.70 5.27 -9.91
C LEU A 205 -10.20 5.27 -10.14
N ASN A 206 -9.42 5.77 -9.17
CA ASN A 206 -7.97 5.78 -9.26
C ASN A 206 -7.40 4.35 -9.31
N MET A 207 -7.80 3.48 -8.38
CA MET A 207 -7.37 2.08 -8.38
C MET A 207 -7.73 1.38 -9.70
N GLY A 208 -8.93 1.63 -10.23
CA GLY A 208 -9.39 1.04 -11.49
C GLY A 208 -8.63 1.56 -12.70
N THR A 209 -8.17 2.82 -12.72
CA THR A 209 -7.40 3.37 -13.84
C THR A 209 -5.96 2.90 -13.89
N ASN A 210 -5.43 2.34 -12.81
CA ASN A 210 -4.08 1.79 -12.73
C ASN A 210 -3.81 0.68 -13.76
N PHE A 211 -4.86 0.01 -14.29
CA PHE A 211 -4.69 -0.99 -15.36
C PHE A 211 -4.01 -0.42 -16.61
N LEU A 212 -4.09 0.88 -16.85
CA LEU A 212 -3.40 1.56 -17.96
C LEU A 212 -1.87 1.50 -17.81
N CYS A 213 -1.38 1.37 -16.59
CA CYS A 213 0.05 1.23 -16.28
C CYS A 213 0.52 -0.23 -16.38
N GLY A 214 -0.40 -1.21 -16.44
CA GLY A 214 -0.12 -2.65 -16.48
C GLY A 214 0.33 -3.19 -15.14
N THR A 215 1.59 -2.96 -14.78
CA THR A 215 2.19 -3.37 -13.49
C THR A 215 2.52 -2.15 -12.65
N ILE A 216 2.16 -2.16 -11.39
CA ILE A 216 2.46 -1.08 -10.44
C ILE A 216 3.14 -1.64 -9.20
N SER A 217 4.01 -0.84 -8.57
CA SER A 217 4.63 -1.18 -7.29
C SER A 217 3.59 -1.20 -6.17
N PHE A 218 3.71 -2.16 -5.24
CA PHE A 218 2.88 -2.20 -4.04
C PHE A 218 3.00 -0.92 -3.21
N ILE A 219 4.18 -0.30 -3.16
CA ILE A 219 4.41 0.99 -2.48
C ILE A 219 3.57 2.09 -3.16
N SER A 220 3.65 2.20 -4.49
CA SER A 220 2.88 3.18 -5.24
C SER A 220 1.38 2.97 -5.08
N ASN A 221 0.92 1.72 -5.12
CA ASN A 221 -0.48 1.37 -4.93
C ASN A 221 -1.01 1.84 -3.57
N SER A 222 -0.26 1.60 -2.50
CA SER A 222 -0.65 1.96 -1.13
C SER A 222 -0.59 3.47 -0.87
N VAL A 223 0.51 4.12 -1.27
CA VAL A 223 0.73 5.57 -1.05
C VAL A 223 -0.25 6.41 -1.88
N THR A 224 -0.57 5.99 -3.10
CA THR A 224 -1.46 6.73 -3.99
C THR A 224 -2.85 6.91 -3.38
N VAL A 225 -3.41 5.88 -2.72
CA VAL A 225 -4.73 5.98 -2.07
C VAL A 225 -4.71 7.01 -0.95
N ILE A 226 -3.65 7.04 -0.14
CA ILE A 226 -3.52 8.00 0.97
C ILE A 226 -3.39 9.43 0.44
N LEU A 227 -2.54 9.65 -0.58
CA LEU A 227 -2.38 10.95 -1.21
C LEU A 227 -3.68 11.43 -1.89
N GLN A 228 -4.38 10.52 -2.56
CA GLN A 228 -5.68 10.82 -3.16
C GLN A 228 -6.69 11.29 -2.13
N LEU A 229 -6.78 10.60 -0.99
CA LEU A 229 -7.70 10.99 0.08
C LEU A 229 -7.33 12.37 0.64
N ALA A 230 -6.05 12.64 0.87
CA ALA A 230 -5.59 13.94 1.38
C ALA A 230 -5.94 15.10 0.42
N LEU A 231 -5.63 14.95 -0.87
CA LEU A 231 -5.93 15.97 -1.88
C LEU A 231 -7.43 16.17 -2.09
N ALA A 232 -8.21 15.08 -2.05
CA ALA A 232 -9.66 15.15 -2.26
C ALA A 232 -10.36 15.96 -1.16
N ILE A 233 -9.85 15.91 0.09
CA ILE A 233 -10.39 16.68 1.20
C ILE A 233 -10.24 18.18 0.94
N ASP A 234 -9.07 18.63 0.56
CA ASP A 234 -8.80 20.06 0.34
C ASP A 234 -9.72 20.62 -0.73
N TYR A 235 -9.88 19.91 -1.85
CA TYR A 235 -10.77 20.35 -2.93
C TYR A 235 -12.25 20.33 -2.53
N ALA A 236 -12.65 19.33 -1.75
CA ALA A 236 -14.02 19.23 -1.26
C ALA A 236 -14.37 20.36 -0.30
N ILE A 237 -13.47 20.70 0.64
CA ILE A 237 -13.65 21.78 1.59
C ILE A 237 -13.78 23.13 0.86
N ILE A 238 -12.91 23.40 -0.12
CA ILE A 238 -12.98 24.61 -0.94
C ILE A 238 -14.35 24.72 -1.61
N LEU A 239 -14.82 23.65 -2.25
CA LEU A 239 -16.10 23.64 -2.95
C LEU A 239 -17.29 23.81 -2.01
N CYS A 240 -17.29 23.09 -0.87
CA CYS A 240 -18.37 23.16 0.12
C CYS A 240 -18.46 24.55 0.76
N HIS A 241 -17.34 25.15 1.14
CA HIS A 241 -17.32 26.52 1.69
C HIS A 241 -17.82 27.54 0.65
N ARG A 242 -17.35 27.46 -0.60
CA ARG A 242 -17.86 28.34 -1.68
C ARG A 242 -19.36 28.17 -1.90
N PHE A 243 -19.84 26.92 -1.87
CA PHE A 243 -21.28 26.68 -2.01
C PHE A 243 -22.06 27.27 -0.83
N SER A 244 -21.60 27.09 0.41
CA SER A 244 -22.25 27.64 1.60
C SER A 244 -22.34 29.18 1.55
N ASP A 245 -21.25 29.84 1.18
CA ASP A 245 -21.20 31.30 1.08
C ASP A 245 -22.16 31.83 0.01
N GLU A 246 -22.24 31.17 -1.16
CA GLU A 246 -23.14 31.55 -2.24
C GLU A 246 -24.61 31.24 -1.92
N HIS A 247 -24.86 30.18 -1.16
CA HIS A 247 -26.22 29.76 -0.78
C HIS A 247 -26.90 30.65 0.25
N GLU A 248 -26.13 31.48 0.97
CA GLU A 248 -26.71 32.48 1.87
C GLU A 248 -27.57 33.55 1.12
N THR A 249 -27.25 33.80 -0.16
CA THR A 249 -27.89 34.88 -0.95
C THR A 249 -28.59 34.40 -2.21
N LYS A 250 -28.39 33.16 -2.63
CA LYS A 250 -28.89 32.59 -3.88
C LYS A 250 -29.67 31.30 -3.65
N ASP A 251 -30.49 30.94 -4.61
CA ASP A 251 -31.11 29.62 -4.58
C ASP A 251 -30.08 28.50 -4.82
N THR A 252 -30.43 27.25 -4.47
CA THR A 252 -29.50 26.09 -4.53
C THR A 252 -28.86 25.92 -5.91
N ARG A 253 -29.61 26.13 -7.01
CA ARG A 253 -29.07 25.96 -8.35
C ARG A 253 -28.08 27.06 -8.71
N GLU A 254 -28.44 28.32 -8.45
CA GLU A 254 -27.58 29.46 -8.71
C GLU A 254 -26.33 29.45 -7.84
N ALA A 255 -26.47 29.06 -6.58
CA ALA A 255 -25.36 28.87 -5.65
C ALA A 255 -24.37 27.81 -6.14
N CYS A 256 -24.86 26.64 -6.61
CA CYS A 256 -24.01 25.61 -7.22
C CYS A 256 -23.23 26.10 -8.42
N ILE A 257 -23.90 26.83 -9.33
CA ILE A 257 -23.24 27.39 -10.53
C ILE A 257 -22.16 28.39 -10.13
N ALA A 258 -22.49 29.31 -9.22
CA ALA A 258 -21.55 30.32 -8.75
C ALA A 258 -20.35 29.70 -8.01
N ALA A 259 -20.58 28.74 -7.12
CA ALA A 259 -19.54 28.03 -6.41
C ALA A 259 -18.60 27.27 -7.37
N LEU A 260 -19.14 26.48 -8.29
CA LEU A 260 -18.36 25.76 -9.30
C LEU A 260 -17.56 26.69 -10.19
N SER A 261 -18.15 27.79 -10.68
CA SER A 261 -17.47 28.74 -11.57
C SER A 261 -16.24 29.39 -10.92
N LYS A 262 -16.25 29.54 -9.58
CA LYS A 262 -15.14 30.08 -8.78
C LYS A 262 -14.15 28.99 -8.34
N ALA A 263 -14.66 27.84 -7.90
CA ALA A 263 -13.82 26.75 -7.39
C ALA A 263 -13.00 26.06 -8.49
N ILE A 264 -13.53 25.87 -9.70
CA ILE A 264 -12.81 25.18 -10.78
C ILE A 264 -11.46 25.85 -11.09
N PRO A 265 -11.36 27.18 -11.30
CA PRO A 265 -10.06 27.81 -11.52
C PRO A 265 -9.10 27.70 -10.32
N GLU A 266 -9.62 27.83 -9.09
CA GLU A 266 -8.83 27.72 -7.87
C GLU A 266 -8.21 26.32 -7.74
N ILE A 267 -9.03 25.29 -7.88
CA ILE A 267 -8.58 23.89 -7.82
C ILE A 267 -7.60 23.58 -8.97
N SER A 268 -7.91 24.02 -10.20
CA SER A 268 -7.03 23.79 -11.34
C SER A 268 -5.68 24.47 -11.20
N SER A 269 -5.63 25.66 -10.61
CA SER A 269 -4.37 26.37 -10.40
C SER A 269 -3.52 25.78 -9.26
N SER A 270 -4.14 25.13 -8.29
CA SER A 270 -3.42 24.45 -7.20
C SER A 270 -2.94 23.05 -7.59
N SER A 271 -3.46 22.48 -8.69
CA SER A 271 -3.11 21.14 -9.18
C SER A 271 -2.00 21.14 -10.23
N LEU A 272 -1.58 22.31 -10.72
CA LEU A 272 -0.50 22.52 -11.68
C LEU A 272 0.79 22.93 -10.98
#